data_d0f6d83ef5a5d376198182746ce914e3
#
_entry.id   d0f6d83ef5a5d376198182746ce914e3
#
_cell.length_a   1.000
_cell.length_b   1.000
_cell.length_c   1.000
_cell.angle_alpha   90.00
_cell.angle_beta   90.00
_cell.angle_gamma   90.00
#
_symmetry.space_group_name_H-M   'P 1'
#
loop_
_entity.id
_entity.type
_entity.pdbx_description
1 polymer ?
#
loop_
_entity_poly.entity_id
_entity_poly.type
_entity_poly.pdbx_seq_one_letter_code
_entity_poly.pdbx_strand_id
1 'polypeptide(L)'
;MNKNISAIVLLAFATFGVQSCLDYDDPLNSLQINDRAVDNKVYVGNVDVIDYHKQVSKEGFAKAREVLEKDVYPQSKTGQCLLRGGKTEKWGLVPSSPHNYQFFYTLGPDAYAGYLTVPHNFGGRLTSSYRIVDGFNGGPLGAYTGAKNAIMPVLHHPMSDSIPEMKAINLLYYCVGAQELADMAGPFTYLEDKKNSQNPKVYNDLKTIYHGIVQNIDTIVATLKAFDQRPQWYKDGVEELCMTYNETNLDTERGFQGMHSYIALANSLKLRMAMHIVKVEPETARKWAEEAVKSGVIENVNDQHGVFVKKMGGKHALAEIMVNWDDTRLSASMESLLMSLDHPTTHYLWKKNSGEITNSKKEVTPDDSRIVGIRVGTFVGDGKKNSGNQYGRYSSFAYDVMKNAPAYYVKYAEVCFLRAEGALRGWNMGGTAEQFYNEGIRNAYVEDPSLISSSPYKTLVEDYLKKEQPTAYVQKDPMGGEDWPSVTKIGVKWNESDSREVKLEKIITQKYIALFPLSTEAWTELRRTGYPKLFNVLNADDGDGSLQYGDIIRRIPWNASDPISKGNIEATGINALGGEDVQATRLWWDLNTPNF
;
A
#
# COMPACT_ATOMS: atom_id res chain seq x y z
N MET A 1 -2.39 -31.27 47.80
CA MET A 1 -2.95 -31.57 46.45
C MET A 1 -3.68 -30.34 45.94
N ASN A 2 -3.03 -29.42 45.23
CA ASN A 2 -3.66 -28.33 44.45
C ASN A 2 -2.66 -27.27 44.01
N LYS A 3 -1.44 -27.65 43.63
CA LYS A 3 -0.46 -26.72 43.03
C LYS A 3 -0.10 -27.05 41.57
N ASN A 4 -0.58 -28.14 41.02
CA ASN A 4 -0.18 -28.59 39.67
C ASN A 4 -1.24 -28.32 38.57
N ILE A 5 -2.44 -27.80 38.91
CA ILE A 5 -3.48 -27.52 37.93
C ILE A 5 -3.33 -26.10 37.37
N SER A 6 -2.78 -25.15 38.14
CA SER A 6 -2.57 -23.78 37.70
C SER A 6 -1.45 -23.61 36.69
N ALA A 7 -0.45 -24.47 36.68
CA ALA A 7 0.68 -24.38 35.73
C ALA A 7 0.31 -24.86 34.31
N ILE A 8 -0.62 -25.84 34.22
CA ILE A 8 -1.06 -26.39 32.92
C ILE A 8 -2.02 -25.41 32.20
N VAL A 9 -2.83 -24.66 32.96
CA VAL A 9 -3.74 -23.67 32.38
C VAL A 9 -2.98 -22.43 31.90
N LEU A 10 -1.88 -22.03 32.59
CA LEU A 10 -1.05 -20.92 32.12
C LEU A 10 -0.22 -21.26 30.87
N LEU A 11 0.21 -22.53 30.72
CA LEU A 11 0.92 -22.97 29.50
C LEU A 11 -0.02 -23.03 28.29
N ALA A 12 -1.29 -23.40 28.49
CA ALA A 12 -2.28 -23.43 27.40
C ALA A 12 -2.67 -22.04 26.89
N PHE A 13 -2.64 -20.99 27.75
CA PHE A 13 -2.91 -19.62 27.34
C PHE A 13 -1.70 -18.92 26.69
N ALA A 14 -0.48 -19.36 27.00
CA ALA A 14 0.73 -18.81 26.37
C ALA A 14 0.95 -19.35 24.94
N THR A 15 0.39 -20.50 24.59
CA THR A 15 0.50 -21.08 23.25
C THR A 15 -0.58 -20.60 22.27
N PHE A 16 -1.70 -20.05 22.76
CA PHE A 16 -2.75 -19.49 21.90
C PHE A 16 -2.55 -18.01 21.53
N GLY A 17 -1.65 -17.31 22.16
CA GLY A 17 -1.43 -15.87 21.95
C GLY A 17 -0.37 -15.50 20.91
N VAL A 18 0.40 -16.44 20.38
CA VAL A 18 1.55 -16.16 19.49
C VAL A 18 1.37 -16.75 18.09
N GLN A 19 0.31 -17.49 17.86
CA GLN A 19 0.13 -18.27 16.62
C GLN A 19 -0.62 -17.56 15.50
N SER A 20 -1.01 -16.29 15.67
CA SER A 20 -1.92 -15.65 14.70
C SER A 20 -1.29 -14.73 13.65
N CYS A 21 0.02 -14.52 13.65
CA CYS A 21 0.63 -13.53 12.76
C CYS A 21 1.73 -14.03 11.83
N LEU A 22 2.13 -15.31 11.88
CA LEU A 22 3.37 -15.74 11.24
C LEU A 22 3.31 -17.02 10.40
N ASP A 23 2.13 -17.58 10.17
CA ASP A 23 2.02 -18.77 9.35
C ASP A 23 1.84 -18.41 7.88
N TYR A 24 2.97 -18.10 7.21
CA TYR A 24 3.05 -17.91 5.75
C TYR A 24 2.76 -19.19 4.98
N ASP A 25 3.02 -20.30 5.57
CA ASP A 25 2.71 -21.62 5.07
C ASP A 25 1.50 -22.19 5.79
N ASP A 26 0.47 -21.38 5.93
CA ASP A 26 -0.72 -21.84 6.58
C ASP A 26 -1.23 -23.12 5.91
N PRO A 27 -0.93 -24.32 6.46
CA PRO A 27 -1.54 -25.55 6.00
C PRO A 27 -3.07 -25.50 6.16
N LEU A 28 -3.56 -24.59 7.03
CA LEU A 28 -4.96 -24.27 7.15
C LEU A 28 -5.52 -23.62 5.89
N ASN A 29 -4.70 -22.98 5.05
CA ASN A 29 -5.22 -22.43 3.81
C ASN A 29 -5.64 -23.49 2.82
N SER A 30 -4.80 -24.47 2.62
CA SER A 30 -5.21 -25.59 1.80
C SER A 30 -6.29 -26.43 2.50
N LEU A 31 -6.20 -26.61 3.81
CA LEU A 31 -7.19 -27.35 4.60
C LEU A 31 -8.49 -26.57 4.78
N GLN A 32 -8.46 -25.27 5.07
CA GLN A 32 -9.67 -24.44 5.17
C GLN A 32 -10.37 -24.21 3.83
N ILE A 33 -9.60 -24.09 2.75
CA ILE A 33 -10.15 -24.11 1.40
C ILE A 33 -10.80 -25.46 1.14
N ASN A 34 -10.16 -26.54 1.56
CA ASN A 34 -10.66 -27.90 1.39
C ASN A 34 -11.84 -28.21 2.29
N ASP A 35 -11.83 -27.76 3.55
CA ASP A 35 -12.93 -27.96 4.51
C ASP A 35 -14.18 -27.13 4.18
N ARG A 36 -14.01 -26.00 3.48
CA ARG A 36 -15.11 -25.18 2.99
C ARG A 36 -15.57 -25.58 1.60
N ALA A 37 -14.72 -26.27 0.87
CA ALA A 37 -15.07 -26.83 -0.41
C ALA A 37 -15.89 -28.11 -0.19
N VAL A 38 -17.04 -28.17 -0.79
CA VAL A 38 -17.95 -29.30 -0.76
C VAL A 38 -17.13 -30.60 -0.91
N ASP A 39 -17.21 -31.50 0.07
CA ASP A 39 -16.61 -32.84 0.06
C ASP A 39 -15.07 -32.95 0.24
N ASN A 40 -14.40 -32.07 0.97
CA ASN A 40 -12.93 -32.16 1.21
C ASN A 40 -12.11 -32.34 -0.09
N LYS A 41 -12.52 -31.71 -1.19
CA LYS A 41 -11.78 -31.75 -2.44
C LYS A 41 -10.70 -30.67 -2.47
N VAL A 42 -9.47 -31.09 -2.73
CA VAL A 42 -8.38 -30.16 -3.07
C VAL A 42 -8.65 -29.63 -4.48
N TYR A 43 -8.89 -28.33 -4.60
CA TYR A 43 -9.01 -27.71 -5.90
C TYR A 43 -7.60 -27.49 -6.45
N VAL A 44 -7.23 -28.30 -7.42
CA VAL A 44 -5.98 -28.16 -8.15
C VAL A 44 -6.32 -27.48 -9.47
N GLY A 45 -6.06 -26.19 -9.56
CA GLY A 45 -6.31 -25.41 -10.78
C GLY A 45 -5.15 -24.45 -11.05
N ASN A 46 -4.84 -24.19 -12.30
CA ASN A 46 -3.94 -23.10 -12.66
C ASN A 46 -4.75 -21.80 -12.67
N VAL A 47 -4.56 -20.96 -11.66
CA VAL A 47 -5.29 -19.69 -11.52
C VAL A 47 -4.93 -18.67 -12.60
N ASP A 48 -3.79 -18.86 -13.28
CA ASP A 48 -3.34 -18.01 -14.39
C ASP A 48 -4.08 -18.30 -15.71
N VAL A 49 -4.74 -19.45 -15.80
CA VAL A 49 -5.50 -19.83 -16.99
C VAL A 49 -6.96 -19.50 -16.78
N ILE A 50 -7.47 -18.57 -17.60
CA ILE A 50 -8.87 -18.18 -17.61
C ILE A 50 -9.40 -18.44 -19.03
N ASP A 51 -10.33 -19.38 -19.18
CA ASP A 51 -11.00 -19.64 -20.45
C ASP A 51 -12.15 -18.64 -20.68
N TYR A 52 -11.80 -17.43 -21.09
CA TYR A 52 -12.77 -16.37 -21.37
C TYR A 52 -13.54 -16.55 -22.68
N HIS A 53 -13.19 -17.53 -23.51
CA HIS A 53 -13.95 -17.91 -24.70
C HIS A 53 -15.05 -18.95 -24.40
N LYS A 54 -15.03 -19.55 -23.22
CA LYS A 54 -16.02 -20.54 -22.80
C LYS A 54 -17.44 -19.99 -22.91
N GLN A 55 -18.27 -20.68 -23.67
CA GLN A 55 -19.69 -20.38 -23.76
C GLN A 55 -20.44 -21.10 -22.62
N VAL A 56 -21.31 -20.39 -21.96
CA VAL A 56 -22.11 -20.90 -20.85
C VAL A 56 -23.58 -20.70 -21.15
N SER A 57 -24.41 -21.74 -20.98
CA SER A 57 -25.87 -21.61 -21.10
C SER A 57 -26.46 -20.84 -19.91
N LYS A 58 -27.71 -20.38 -20.02
CA LYS A 58 -28.39 -19.73 -18.90
C LYS A 58 -28.46 -20.62 -17.66
N GLU A 59 -28.74 -21.91 -17.86
CA GLU A 59 -28.83 -22.92 -16.80
C GLU A 59 -27.43 -23.15 -16.18
N GLY A 60 -26.40 -23.23 -17.03
CA GLY A 60 -25.01 -23.38 -16.58
C GLY A 60 -24.54 -22.19 -15.76
N PHE A 61 -24.86 -20.96 -16.19
CA PHE A 61 -24.56 -19.74 -15.44
C PHE A 61 -25.30 -19.71 -14.08
N ALA A 62 -26.63 -19.98 -14.08
CA ALA A 62 -27.43 -19.98 -12.87
C ALA A 62 -26.92 -20.99 -11.83
N LYS A 63 -26.54 -22.21 -12.30
CA LYS A 63 -25.95 -23.23 -11.43
C LYS A 63 -24.58 -22.81 -10.88
N ALA A 64 -23.72 -22.25 -11.74
CA ALA A 64 -22.42 -21.77 -11.30
C ALA A 64 -22.56 -20.63 -10.29
N ARG A 65 -23.45 -19.68 -10.56
CA ARG A 65 -23.77 -18.58 -9.66
C ARG A 65 -24.22 -19.09 -8.29
N GLU A 66 -25.21 -19.97 -8.24
CA GLU A 66 -25.75 -20.54 -6.99
C GLU A 66 -24.64 -21.15 -6.12
N VAL A 67 -23.76 -21.95 -6.73
CA VAL A 67 -22.68 -22.63 -6.02
C VAL A 67 -21.61 -21.61 -5.55
N LEU A 68 -21.19 -20.69 -6.44
CA LEU A 68 -20.11 -19.73 -6.12
C LEU A 68 -20.55 -18.68 -5.09
N GLU A 69 -21.82 -18.23 -5.16
CA GLU A 69 -22.39 -17.33 -4.14
C GLU A 69 -22.44 -17.98 -2.75
N LYS A 70 -22.72 -19.28 -2.70
CA LYS A 70 -22.74 -20.02 -1.45
C LYS A 70 -21.34 -20.30 -0.90
N ASP A 71 -20.42 -20.72 -1.76
CA ASP A 71 -19.16 -21.32 -1.33
C ASP A 71 -18.02 -20.30 -1.20
N VAL A 72 -17.89 -19.35 -2.15
CA VAL A 72 -16.66 -18.55 -2.26
C VAL A 72 -16.83 -17.05 -2.47
N TYR A 73 -17.84 -16.56 -3.18
CA TYR A 73 -17.96 -15.13 -3.50
C TYR A 73 -18.08 -14.20 -2.28
N PRO A 74 -18.67 -14.58 -1.14
CA PRO A 74 -18.65 -13.73 0.05
C PRO A 74 -17.23 -13.35 0.53
N GLN A 75 -16.21 -14.13 0.14
CA GLN A 75 -14.81 -13.85 0.48
C GLN A 75 -14.16 -12.77 -0.40
N SER A 76 -14.69 -12.50 -1.61
CA SER A 76 -14.09 -11.54 -2.55
C SER A 76 -13.93 -10.13 -1.96
N LYS A 77 -15.02 -9.57 -1.44
CA LYS A 77 -15.01 -8.24 -0.80
C LYS A 77 -14.11 -8.21 0.44
N THR A 78 -14.08 -9.31 1.19
CA THR A 78 -13.17 -9.49 2.33
C THR A 78 -11.71 -9.36 1.89
N GLY A 79 -11.31 -10.07 0.85
CA GLY A 79 -9.94 -9.99 0.32
C GLY A 79 -9.53 -8.57 -0.07
N GLN A 80 -10.42 -7.83 -0.73
CA GLN A 80 -10.18 -6.43 -1.08
C GLN A 80 -9.95 -5.55 0.15
N CYS A 81 -10.80 -5.65 1.17
CA CYS A 81 -10.65 -4.88 2.40
C CYS A 81 -9.38 -5.24 3.18
N LEU A 82 -9.00 -6.52 3.20
CA LEU A 82 -7.78 -6.97 3.89
C LEU A 82 -6.51 -6.34 3.30
N LEU A 83 -6.48 -6.08 1.98
CA LEU A 83 -5.40 -5.33 1.33
C LEU A 83 -5.25 -3.88 1.82
N ARG A 84 -6.21 -3.37 2.58
CA ARG A 84 -6.20 -2.00 3.10
C ARG A 84 -6.43 -1.96 4.62
N GLY A 85 -5.98 -3.00 5.31
CA GLY A 85 -6.04 -3.08 6.76
C GLY A 85 -7.42 -3.41 7.32
N GLY A 86 -8.32 -3.95 6.51
CA GLY A 86 -9.59 -4.50 6.99
C GLY A 86 -9.42 -5.76 7.82
N LYS A 87 -10.49 -6.24 8.42
CA LYS A 87 -10.54 -7.53 9.12
C LYS A 87 -11.93 -8.14 9.09
N THR A 88 -12.01 -9.44 9.31
CA THR A 88 -13.26 -10.15 9.61
C THR A 88 -13.46 -10.28 11.11
N GLU A 89 -14.66 -10.00 11.58
CA GLU A 89 -15.07 -10.21 12.96
C GLU A 89 -16.33 -11.09 13.02
N LYS A 90 -16.70 -11.52 14.23
CA LYS A 90 -17.93 -12.29 14.46
C LYS A 90 -19.18 -11.65 13.84
N TRP A 91 -19.20 -10.33 13.78
CA TRP A 91 -20.35 -9.52 13.33
C TRP A 91 -20.24 -9.03 11.88
N GLY A 92 -19.21 -9.47 11.14
CA GLY A 92 -19.03 -9.13 9.74
C GLY A 92 -17.69 -8.52 9.37
N LEU A 93 -17.63 -7.97 8.18
CA LEU A 93 -16.43 -7.34 7.62
C LEU A 93 -16.26 -5.91 8.16
N VAL A 94 -15.11 -5.64 8.72
CA VAL A 94 -14.65 -4.28 9.09
C VAL A 94 -13.75 -3.78 7.97
N PRO A 95 -14.17 -2.78 7.18
CA PRO A 95 -13.45 -2.37 5.96
C PRO A 95 -12.08 -1.73 6.24
N SER A 96 -11.89 -1.14 7.42
CA SER A 96 -10.61 -0.59 7.85
C SER A 96 -10.50 -0.72 9.37
N SER A 97 -9.59 -1.55 9.84
CA SER A 97 -9.37 -1.84 11.26
C SER A 97 -8.16 -1.07 11.76
N PRO A 98 -8.27 -0.23 12.81
CA PRO A 98 -7.12 0.46 13.37
C PRO A 98 -5.99 -0.47 13.77
N HIS A 99 -6.30 -1.62 14.37
CA HIS A 99 -5.32 -2.61 14.78
C HIS A 99 -4.54 -3.17 13.58
N ASN A 100 -5.24 -3.66 12.54
CA ASN A 100 -4.58 -4.22 11.36
C ASN A 100 -3.82 -3.15 10.58
N TYR A 101 -4.43 -1.97 10.38
CA TYR A 101 -3.78 -0.88 9.66
C TYR A 101 -2.49 -0.42 10.36
N GLN A 102 -2.50 -0.36 11.70
CA GLN A 102 -1.32 -0.01 12.48
C GLN A 102 -0.18 -1.00 12.23
N PHE A 103 -0.47 -2.30 12.27
CA PHE A 103 0.53 -3.35 12.02
C PHE A 103 1.00 -3.41 10.57
N PHE A 104 0.07 -3.22 9.61
CA PHE A 104 0.40 -3.39 8.19
C PHE A 104 1.12 -2.18 7.61
N TYR A 105 0.77 -0.98 8.07
CA TYR A 105 1.24 0.26 7.46
C TYR A 105 1.90 1.21 8.45
N THR A 106 1.25 1.57 9.56
CA THR A 106 1.71 2.68 10.40
C THR A 106 3.04 2.42 11.09
N LEU A 107 3.26 1.20 11.59
CA LEU A 107 4.52 0.79 12.23
C LEU A 107 5.61 0.32 11.23
N GLY A 108 5.36 0.45 9.96
CA GLY A 108 6.24 0.05 8.88
C GLY A 108 6.30 1.08 7.76
N PRO A 109 5.65 0.83 6.61
CA PRO A 109 5.76 1.67 5.42
C PRO A 109 5.51 3.17 5.63
N ASP A 110 4.60 3.58 6.52
CA ASP A 110 4.34 5.00 6.80
C ASP A 110 5.59 5.69 7.37
N ALA A 111 6.33 5.00 8.23
CA ALA A 111 7.59 5.51 8.77
C ALA A 111 8.75 5.39 7.76
N TYR A 112 8.82 4.27 7.00
CA TYR A 112 9.90 4.05 6.03
C TYR A 112 9.80 5.00 4.84
N ALA A 113 8.61 5.38 4.45
CA ALA A 113 8.37 6.44 3.46
C ALA A 113 8.69 7.84 4.00
N GLY A 114 8.84 8.01 5.31
CA GLY A 114 9.04 9.32 5.92
C GLY A 114 7.76 10.18 6.01
N TYR A 115 6.58 9.58 5.95
CA TYR A 115 5.31 10.29 6.13
C TYR A 115 5.01 10.57 7.59
N LEU A 116 5.08 9.53 8.39
CA LEU A 116 4.68 9.51 9.79
C LEU A 116 5.78 8.89 10.65
N THR A 117 5.66 9.06 11.97
CA THR A 117 6.50 8.36 12.93
C THR A 117 5.78 8.26 14.27
N VAL A 118 6.22 7.35 15.13
CA VAL A 118 5.57 7.14 16.42
C VAL A 118 6.07 8.14 17.48
N PRO A 119 5.18 8.69 18.33
CA PRO A 119 5.53 9.66 19.37
C PRO A 119 5.97 9.00 20.69
N HIS A 120 5.97 7.70 20.78
CA HIS A 120 6.32 6.95 21.99
C HIS A 120 6.86 5.57 21.64
N ASN A 121 7.37 4.88 22.63
CA ASN A 121 7.93 3.56 22.52
C ASN A 121 6.87 2.49 22.13
N PHE A 122 7.22 1.65 21.16
CA PHE A 122 6.51 0.40 20.86
C PHE A 122 7.45 -0.79 21.08
N GLY A 123 6.95 -1.85 21.74
CA GLY A 123 7.72 -3.08 21.96
C GLY A 123 8.99 -2.91 22.80
N GLY A 124 9.01 -1.99 23.75
CA GLY A 124 10.17 -1.74 24.63
C GLY A 124 11.30 -0.94 23.99
N ARG A 125 11.08 -0.28 22.85
CA ARG A 125 12.08 0.45 22.11
C ARG A 125 11.89 1.96 22.22
N LEU A 126 12.98 2.68 22.44
CA LEU A 126 12.93 4.10 22.78
C LEU A 126 12.98 5.06 21.58
N THR A 127 13.17 4.54 20.36
CA THR A 127 13.25 5.35 19.16
C THR A 127 11.92 5.45 18.43
N SER A 128 11.71 6.57 17.74
CA SER A 128 10.53 6.80 16.90
C SER A 128 10.62 5.97 15.61
N SER A 129 10.37 4.70 15.74
CA SER A 129 10.18 3.66 14.72
C SER A 129 10.79 3.88 13.34
N TYR A 130 12.10 3.77 13.21
CA TYR A 130 12.71 3.53 11.89
C TYR A 130 13.44 2.18 11.90
N ARG A 131 12.79 1.19 12.43
CA ARG A 131 13.30 -0.16 12.41
C ARG A 131 12.17 -1.15 12.42
N ILE A 132 12.47 -2.34 12.00
CA ILE A 132 11.54 -3.45 12.11
C ILE A 132 11.57 -3.94 13.54
N VAL A 133 10.46 -3.78 14.24
CA VAL A 133 10.30 -4.20 15.63
C VAL A 133 10.01 -5.69 15.67
N ASP A 134 10.74 -6.44 16.49
CA ASP A 134 10.51 -7.87 16.66
C ASP A 134 9.04 -8.15 17.00
N GLY A 135 8.45 -9.10 16.31
CA GLY A 135 7.03 -9.42 16.40
C GLY A 135 6.11 -8.57 15.52
N PHE A 136 6.60 -7.44 14.96
CA PHE A 136 5.82 -6.59 14.05
C PHE A 136 6.30 -6.64 12.59
N ASN A 137 7.49 -7.13 12.31
CA ASN A 137 8.02 -7.22 10.96
C ASN A 137 7.20 -8.12 10.02
N GLY A 138 6.46 -9.09 10.55
CA GLY A 138 5.45 -9.83 9.79
C GLY A 138 4.17 -9.05 9.51
N GLY A 139 3.87 -8.00 10.30
CA GLY A 139 2.65 -7.21 10.19
C GLY A 139 2.44 -6.59 8.81
N PRO A 140 3.41 -5.87 8.22
CA PRO A 140 3.28 -5.30 6.88
C PRO A 140 2.98 -6.32 5.77
N LEU A 141 3.34 -7.58 5.97
CA LEU A 141 3.07 -8.68 5.04
C LEU A 141 1.68 -9.31 5.24
N GLY A 142 1.04 -9.02 6.38
CA GLY A 142 -0.25 -9.61 6.77
C GLY A 142 -1.41 -9.22 5.85
N ALA A 143 -1.35 -8.04 5.23
CA ALA A 143 -2.34 -7.62 4.25
C ALA A 143 -2.41 -8.58 3.05
N TYR A 144 -1.26 -8.95 2.48
CA TYR A 144 -1.17 -9.93 1.41
C TYR A 144 -1.70 -11.30 1.85
N THR A 145 -1.21 -11.82 2.99
CA THR A 145 -1.60 -13.14 3.47
C THR A 145 -3.11 -13.24 3.71
N GLY A 146 -3.68 -12.25 4.38
CA GLY A 146 -5.12 -12.21 4.60
C GLY A 146 -5.93 -12.15 3.30
N ALA A 147 -5.52 -11.30 2.37
CA ALA A 147 -6.17 -11.17 1.06
C ALA A 147 -6.04 -12.45 0.22
N LYS A 148 -4.84 -13.05 0.17
CA LYS A 148 -4.60 -14.33 -0.49
C LYS A 148 -5.57 -15.39 0.02
N ASN A 149 -5.68 -15.53 1.34
CA ASN A 149 -6.54 -16.54 1.96
C ASN A 149 -8.02 -16.37 1.62
N ALA A 150 -8.47 -15.14 1.45
CA ALA A 150 -9.84 -14.84 1.05
C ALA A 150 -10.08 -15.03 -0.47
N ILE A 151 -9.09 -14.74 -1.31
CA ILE A 151 -9.21 -14.71 -2.78
C ILE A 151 -8.95 -16.08 -3.41
N MET A 152 -7.97 -16.84 -2.92
CA MET A 152 -7.57 -18.12 -3.52
C MET A 152 -8.73 -19.13 -3.65
N PRO A 153 -9.67 -19.25 -2.70
CA PRO A 153 -10.84 -20.10 -2.89
C PRO A 153 -11.65 -19.79 -4.15
N VAL A 154 -11.80 -18.49 -4.48
CA VAL A 154 -12.49 -18.08 -5.71
C VAL A 154 -11.70 -18.52 -6.95
N LEU A 155 -10.39 -18.35 -6.92
CA LEU A 155 -9.53 -18.62 -8.08
C LEU A 155 -9.42 -20.13 -8.40
N HIS A 156 -9.45 -20.98 -7.36
CA HIS A 156 -9.30 -22.42 -7.49
C HIS A 156 -10.62 -23.18 -7.62
N HIS A 157 -11.78 -22.54 -7.42
CA HIS A 157 -13.04 -23.24 -7.48
C HIS A 157 -13.33 -23.75 -8.91
N PRO A 158 -13.74 -25.04 -9.09
CA PRO A 158 -13.92 -25.62 -10.44
C PRO A 158 -14.95 -24.89 -11.31
N MET A 159 -15.91 -24.24 -10.68
CA MET A 159 -16.96 -23.50 -11.38
C MET A 159 -16.57 -22.05 -11.72
N SER A 160 -15.44 -21.55 -11.21
CA SER A 160 -15.01 -20.16 -11.46
C SER A 160 -14.79 -19.86 -12.95
N ASP A 161 -14.36 -20.86 -13.73
CA ASP A 161 -14.22 -20.71 -15.19
C ASP A 161 -15.58 -20.65 -15.95
N SER A 162 -16.70 -20.81 -15.25
CA SER A 162 -18.04 -20.57 -15.80
C SER A 162 -18.45 -19.10 -15.72
N ILE A 163 -17.79 -18.32 -14.87
CA ILE A 163 -17.94 -16.86 -14.77
C ILE A 163 -16.54 -16.24 -14.70
N PRO A 164 -15.80 -16.29 -15.84
CA PRO A 164 -14.37 -15.94 -15.88
C PRO A 164 -14.10 -14.49 -15.50
N GLU A 165 -15.05 -13.59 -15.67
CA GLU A 165 -14.92 -12.18 -15.30
C GLU A 165 -14.75 -12.01 -13.78
N MET A 166 -15.51 -12.76 -12.97
CA MET A 166 -15.38 -12.76 -11.52
C MET A 166 -14.03 -13.35 -11.06
N LYS A 167 -13.57 -14.40 -11.75
CA LYS A 167 -12.23 -14.95 -11.51
C LYS A 167 -11.14 -13.92 -11.84
N ALA A 168 -11.26 -13.23 -12.98
CA ALA A 168 -10.31 -12.20 -13.43
C ALA A 168 -10.22 -11.03 -12.43
N ILE A 169 -11.35 -10.55 -11.93
CA ILE A 169 -11.38 -9.47 -10.94
C ILE A 169 -10.71 -9.89 -9.63
N ASN A 170 -10.96 -11.11 -9.16
CA ASN A 170 -10.28 -11.61 -7.96
C ASN A 170 -8.78 -11.82 -8.18
N LEU A 171 -8.38 -12.30 -9.36
CA LEU A 171 -6.96 -12.38 -9.73
C LEU A 171 -6.29 -10.99 -9.77
N LEU A 172 -7.01 -9.95 -10.20
CA LEU A 172 -6.51 -8.57 -10.18
C LEU A 172 -6.17 -8.12 -8.75
N TYR A 173 -7.05 -8.33 -7.79
CA TYR A 173 -6.77 -7.98 -6.39
C TYR A 173 -5.65 -8.83 -5.78
N TYR A 174 -5.53 -10.09 -6.17
CA TYR A 174 -4.35 -10.89 -5.83
C TYR A 174 -3.07 -10.26 -6.39
N CYS A 175 -3.07 -9.80 -7.66
CA CYS A 175 -1.93 -9.12 -8.28
C CYS A 175 -1.55 -7.83 -7.54
N VAL A 176 -2.52 -7.04 -7.07
CA VAL A 176 -2.26 -5.84 -6.24
C VAL A 176 -1.50 -6.21 -4.97
N GLY A 177 -1.98 -7.21 -4.23
CA GLY A 177 -1.30 -7.66 -3.00
C GLY A 177 0.07 -8.28 -3.26
N ALA A 178 0.20 -9.05 -4.33
CA ALA A 178 1.47 -9.67 -4.72
C ALA A 178 2.53 -8.65 -5.11
N GLN A 179 2.15 -7.58 -5.81
CA GLN A 179 3.05 -6.48 -6.15
C GLN A 179 3.53 -5.75 -4.89
N GLU A 180 2.62 -5.41 -3.97
CA GLU A 180 2.99 -4.74 -2.72
C GLU A 180 3.92 -5.61 -1.85
N LEU A 181 3.65 -6.92 -1.74
CA LEU A 181 4.53 -7.85 -1.03
C LEU A 181 5.91 -7.91 -1.66
N ALA A 182 5.98 -8.06 -3.00
CA ALA A 182 7.22 -8.07 -3.75
C ALA A 182 8.08 -6.82 -3.47
N ASP A 183 7.45 -5.65 -3.42
CA ASP A 183 8.14 -4.39 -3.19
C ASP A 183 8.53 -4.15 -1.73
N MET A 184 7.82 -4.75 -0.78
CA MET A 184 8.16 -4.63 0.64
C MET A 184 9.23 -5.62 1.09
N ALA A 185 9.06 -6.90 0.73
CA ALA A 185 9.88 -7.99 1.27
C ALA A 185 10.85 -8.62 0.26
N GLY A 186 10.56 -8.49 -1.03
CA GLY A 186 11.32 -9.16 -2.08
C GLY A 186 10.74 -10.52 -2.45
N PRO A 187 11.57 -11.55 -2.67
CA PRO A 187 11.16 -12.89 -3.08
C PRO A 187 10.14 -13.54 -2.16
N PHE A 188 9.18 -14.26 -2.73
CA PHE A 188 8.23 -15.10 -2.02
C PHE A 188 7.74 -16.25 -2.91
N THR A 189 6.86 -17.11 -2.39
CA THR A 189 6.43 -18.35 -3.03
C THR A 189 5.32 -18.16 -4.07
N TYR A 190 5.46 -17.14 -4.93
CA TYR A 190 4.43 -16.66 -5.86
C TYR A 190 3.81 -17.75 -6.74
N LEU A 191 4.65 -18.56 -7.42
CA LEU A 191 4.17 -19.61 -8.30
C LEU A 191 3.52 -20.76 -7.52
N GLU A 192 4.08 -21.10 -6.37
CA GLU A 192 3.55 -22.17 -5.52
C GLU A 192 2.25 -21.77 -4.82
N ASP A 193 2.15 -20.51 -4.38
CA ASP A 193 0.92 -19.98 -3.79
C ASP A 193 -0.27 -20.08 -4.75
N LYS A 194 -0.03 -19.87 -6.05
CA LYS A 194 -1.07 -19.98 -7.07
C LYS A 194 -1.45 -21.41 -7.44
N LYS A 195 -0.62 -22.38 -7.15
CA LYS A 195 -0.87 -23.79 -7.50
C LYS A 195 -1.59 -24.56 -6.40
N ASN A 196 -1.87 -23.97 -5.26
CA ASN A 196 -2.38 -24.68 -4.09
C ASN A 196 -1.48 -25.86 -3.71
N SER A 197 -0.15 -25.70 -3.82
CA SER A 197 0.82 -26.76 -3.60
C SER A 197 1.22 -26.89 -2.13
N GLN A 198 1.63 -28.10 -1.74
CA GLN A 198 2.16 -28.37 -0.42
C GLN A 198 3.67 -28.11 -0.36
N ASN A 199 4.23 -28.06 0.85
CA ASN A 199 5.66 -27.95 1.11
C ASN A 199 6.49 -29.12 0.52
N PRO A 200 7.77 -28.88 0.12
CA PRO A 200 8.47 -27.60 0.22
C PRO A 200 8.04 -26.60 -0.84
N LYS A 201 7.95 -25.33 -0.46
CA LYS A 201 7.65 -24.22 -1.38
C LYS A 201 8.94 -23.59 -1.88
N VAL A 202 8.93 -23.15 -3.15
CA VAL A 202 10.07 -22.51 -3.80
C VAL A 202 9.84 -20.99 -3.86
N TYR A 203 10.75 -20.24 -3.26
CA TYR A 203 10.79 -18.78 -3.39
C TYR A 203 11.19 -18.41 -4.82
N ASN A 204 10.43 -17.53 -5.42
CA ASN A 204 10.70 -17.00 -6.75
C ASN A 204 11.44 -15.66 -6.64
N ASP A 205 12.40 -15.42 -7.52
CA ASP A 205 13.05 -14.12 -7.63
C ASP A 205 12.07 -13.03 -8.11
N LEU A 206 12.41 -11.77 -7.85
CA LEU A 206 11.54 -10.65 -8.18
C LEU A 206 11.28 -10.49 -9.67
N LYS A 207 12.24 -10.83 -10.53
CA LYS A 207 12.03 -10.80 -11.97
C LYS A 207 10.91 -11.76 -12.38
N THR A 208 10.98 -13.01 -11.91
CA THR A 208 9.95 -14.03 -12.13
C THR A 208 8.58 -13.56 -11.61
N ILE A 209 8.53 -12.98 -10.42
CA ILE A 209 7.30 -12.47 -9.82
C ILE A 209 6.71 -11.34 -10.66
N TYR A 210 7.51 -10.34 -11.01
CA TYR A 210 7.06 -9.17 -11.80
C TYR A 210 6.51 -9.58 -13.16
N HIS A 211 7.26 -10.41 -13.89
CA HIS A 211 6.80 -10.93 -15.20
C HIS A 211 5.53 -11.78 -15.06
N GLY A 212 5.43 -12.60 -14.01
CA GLY A 212 4.24 -13.39 -13.74
C GLY A 212 3.00 -12.54 -13.41
N ILE A 213 3.17 -11.47 -12.62
CA ILE A 213 2.06 -10.53 -12.33
C ILE A 213 1.61 -9.84 -13.61
N VAL A 214 2.53 -9.35 -14.44
CA VAL A 214 2.18 -8.67 -15.70
C VAL A 214 1.49 -9.63 -16.67
N GLN A 215 1.93 -10.88 -16.76
CA GLN A 215 1.24 -11.90 -17.54
C GLN A 215 -0.20 -12.14 -17.06
N ASN A 216 -0.41 -12.17 -15.74
CA ASN A 216 -1.75 -12.26 -15.17
C ASN A 216 -2.60 -11.04 -15.52
N ILE A 217 -2.02 -9.83 -15.44
CA ILE A 217 -2.71 -8.60 -15.85
C ILE A 217 -3.14 -8.67 -17.31
N ASP A 218 -2.30 -9.13 -18.21
CA ASP A 218 -2.65 -9.28 -19.62
C ASP A 218 -3.80 -10.27 -19.84
N THR A 219 -3.83 -11.38 -19.08
CA THR A 219 -4.93 -12.34 -19.07
C THR A 219 -6.22 -11.73 -18.53
N ILE A 220 -6.13 -10.98 -17.42
CA ILE A 220 -7.27 -10.26 -16.82
C ILE A 220 -7.87 -9.28 -17.83
N VAL A 221 -7.04 -8.44 -18.44
CA VAL A 221 -7.49 -7.44 -19.42
C VAL A 221 -8.16 -8.11 -20.63
N ALA A 222 -7.59 -9.20 -21.14
CA ALA A 222 -8.18 -9.96 -22.26
C ALA A 222 -9.57 -10.52 -21.86
N THR A 223 -9.67 -11.10 -20.66
CA THR A 223 -10.93 -11.65 -20.12
C THR A 223 -12.00 -10.57 -20.00
N LEU A 224 -11.67 -9.43 -19.38
CA LEU A 224 -12.63 -8.36 -19.16
C LEU A 224 -13.05 -7.64 -20.46
N LYS A 225 -12.16 -7.55 -21.45
CA LYS A 225 -12.52 -7.04 -22.78
C LYS A 225 -13.45 -8.00 -23.55
N ALA A 226 -13.29 -9.30 -23.38
CA ALA A 226 -14.18 -10.28 -24.00
C ALA A 226 -15.63 -10.20 -23.46
N PHE A 227 -15.83 -9.61 -22.29
CA PHE A 227 -17.15 -9.39 -21.69
C PHE A 227 -18.11 -8.62 -22.61
N ASP A 228 -17.62 -7.69 -23.41
CA ASP A 228 -18.44 -6.91 -24.34
C ASP A 228 -19.18 -7.78 -25.35
N GLN A 229 -18.64 -8.96 -25.67
CA GLN A 229 -19.22 -9.92 -26.62
C GLN A 229 -20.24 -10.87 -25.97
N ARG A 230 -20.42 -10.81 -24.65
CA ARG A 230 -21.39 -11.64 -23.94
C ARG A 230 -22.82 -11.21 -24.23
N PRO A 231 -23.81 -12.14 -24.20
CA PRO A 231 -25.21 -11.78 -24.34
C PRO A 231 -25.70 -10.94 -23.14
N GLN A 232 -26.70 -10.09 -23.35
CA GLN A 232 -27.14 -9.13 -22.32
C GLN A 232 -27.51 -9.80 -20.99
N TRP A 233 -28.26 -10.91 -21.03
CA TRP A 233 -28.65 -11.65 -19.81
C TRP A 233 -27.44 -12.08 -18.96
N TYR A 234 -26.32 -12.38 -19.62
CA TYR A 234 -25.08 -12.77 -18.94
C TYR A 234 -24.43 -11.54 -18.31
N LYS A 235 -24.37 -10.44 -19.08
CA LYS A 235 -23.80 -9.16 -18.58
C LYS A 235 -24.54 -8.70 -17.34
N ASP A 236 -25.88 -8.67 -17.39
CA ASP A 236 -26.72 -8.27 -16.25
C ASP A 236 -26.39 -9.11 -15.00
N GLY A 237 -26.25 -10.43 -15.17
CA GLY A 237 -25.93 -11.34 -14.07
C GLY A 237 -24.53 -11.12 -13.48
N VAL A 238 -23.53 -10.86 -14.31
CA VAL A 238 -22.16 -10.58 -13.83
C VAL A 238 -22.06 -9.21 -13.16
N GLU A 239 -22.73 -8.20 -13.70
CA GLU A 239 -22.80 -6.86 -13.07
C GLU A 239 -23.43 -6.93 -11.68
N GLU A 240 -24.50 -7.68 -11.51
CA GLU A 240 -25.12 -7.92 -10.21
C GLU A 240 -24.15 -8.60 -9.22
N LEU A 241 -23.39 -9.61 -9.69
CA LEU A 241 -22.37 -10.27 -8.88
C LEU A 241 -21.24 -9.31 -8.48
N CYS A 242 -20.77 -8.46 -9.40
CA CYS A 242 -19.76 -7.45 -9.10
C CYS A 242 -20.24 -6.46 -8.04
N MET A 243 -21.45 -5.94 -8.19
CA MET A 243 -22.04 -5.02 -7.21
C MET A 243 -22.17 -5.67 -5.82
N THR A 244 -22.50 -6.94 -5.77
CA THR A 244 -22.71 -7.64 -4.50
C THR A 244 -21.39 -8.01 -3.82
N TYR A 245 -20.44 -8.55 -4.57
CA TYR A 245 -19.28 -9.26 -4.01
C TYR A 245 -17.92 -8.61 -4.26
N ASN A 246 -17.79 -7.68 -5.23
CA ASN A 246 -16.51 -7.07 -5.54
C ASN A 246 -16.45 -5.56 -5.25
N GLU A 247 -17.58 -4.85 -5.30
CA GLU A 247 -17.54 -3.42 -5.14
C GLU A 247 -17.28 -3.01 -3.68
N THR A 248 -16.12 -2.43 -3.43
CA THR A 248 -15.74 -1.78 -2.16
C THR A 248 -15.79 -0.25 -2.24
N ASN A 249 -15.91 0.28 -3.45
CA ASN A 249 -16.01 1.72 -3.74
C ASN A 249 -17.41 2.13 -4.21
N LEU A 250 -18.42 1.30 -3.97
CA LEU A 250 -19.81 1.63 -4.31
C LEU A 250 -20.22 2.99 -3.74
N ASP A 251 -20.31 3.93 -4.65
CA ASP A 251 -21.12 5.11 -4.46
C ASP A 251 -22.55 4.74 -4.89
N THR A 252 -23.49 4.80 -3.97
CA THR A 252 -24.90 4.61 -4.30
C THR A 252 -25.39 5.61 -5.36
N GLU A 253 -24.67 6.72 -5.52
CA GLU A 253 -24.94 7.72 -6.55
C GLU A 253 -24.28 7.41 -7.89
N ARG A 254 -23.15 6.66 -7.92
CA ARG A 254 -22.42 6.33 -9.15
C ARG A 254 -22.79 4.99 -9.76
N GLY A 255 -23.23 4.04 -8.93
CA GLY A 255 -23.50 2.66 -9.38
C GLY A 255 -22.24 1.90 -9.79
N PHE A 256 -22.42 0.79 -10.47
CA PHE A 256 -21.35 -0.01 -11.05
C PHE A 256 -20.69 0.73 -12.22
N GLN A 257 -19.36 0.89 -12.18
CA GLN A 257 -18.60 1.67 -13.17
C GLN A 257 -18.26 0.85 -14.44
N GLY A 258 -18.71 -0.41 -14.53
CA GLY A 258 -18.44 -1.27 -15.67
C GLY A 258 -17.07 -1.95 -15.65
N MET A 259 -16.88 -2.90 -16.55
CA MET A 259 -15.62 -3.65 -16.66
C MET A 259 -14.43 -2.78 -17.04
N HIS A 260 -14.66 -1.62 -17.69
CA HIS A 260 -13.59 -0.71 -18.08
C HIS A 260 -12.80 -0.18 -16.88
N SER A 261 -13.43 0.03 -15.72
CA SER A 261 -12.73 0.52 -14.52
C SER A 261 -11.76 -0.53 -13.96
N TYR A 262 -12.11 -1.82 -14.01
CA TYR A 262 -11.19 -2.91 -13.65
C TYR A 262 -10.05 -3.07 -14.66
N ILE A 263 -10.33 -2.89 -15.95
CA ILE A 263 -9.31 -2.87 -17.01
C ILE A 263 -8.34 -1.71 -16.75
N ALA A 264 -8.87 -0.54 -16.43
CA ALA A 264 -8.06 0.64 -16.12
C ALA A 264 -7.19 0.43 -14.88
N LEU A 265 -7.72 -0.18 -13.81
CA LEU A 265 -6.94 -0.54 -12.63
C LEU A 265 -5.81 -1.53 -12.98
N ALA A 266 -6.11 -2.58 -13.74
CA ALA A 266 -5.15 -3.60 -14.15
C ALA A 266 -3.99 -3.00 -14.96
N ASN A 267 -4.31 -2.18 -15.96
CA ASN A 267 -3.30 -1.49 -16.77
C ASN A 267 -2.53 -0.43 -15.97
N SER A 268 -3.15 0.24 -15.01
CA SER A 268 -2.46 1.20 -14.15
C SER A 268 -1.47 0.50 -13.22
N LEU A 269 -1.79 -0.70 -12.74
CA LEU A 269 -0.86 -1.54 -12.01
C LEU A 269 0.33 -1.98 -12.90
N LYS A 270 0.07 -2.38 -14.16
CA LYS A 270 1.12 -2.70 -15.14
C LYS A 270 2.03 -1.49 -15.39
N LEU A 271 1.45 -0.28 -15.51
CA LEU A 271 2.20 0.97 -15.69
C LEU A 271 3.08 1.28 -14.47
N ARG A 272 2.57 1.12 -13.24
CA ARG A 272 3.35 1.25 -11.99
C ARG A 272 4.55 0.31 -12.02
N MET A 273 4.31 -0.98 -12.26
CA MET A 273 5.35 -2.01 -12.30
C MET A 273 6.39 -1.74 -13.41
N ALA A 274 5.97 -1.19 -14.55
CA ALA A 274 6.87 -0.76 -15.61
C ALA A 274 7.86 0.31 -15.12
N MET A 275 7.39 1.31 -14.35
CA MET A 275 8.29 2.33 -13.79
C MET A 275 9.26 1.76 -12.75
N HIS A 276 8.85 0.73 -11.98
CA HIS A 276 9.76 0.12 -11.00
C HIS A 276 10.99 -0.53 -11.67
N ILE A 277 10.85 -1.10 -12.85
CA ILE A 277 11.92 -1.86 -13.52
C ILE A 277 12.75 -1.05 -14.54
N VAL A 278 12.55 0.26 -14.61
CA VAL A 278 13.23 1.11 -15.62
C VAL A 278 14.76 1.01 -15.62
N LYS A 279 15.36 0.70 -14.46
CA LYS A 279 16.82 0.59 -14.32
C LYS A 279 17.36 -0.80 -14.65
N VAL A 280 16.56 -1.84 -14.48
CA VAL A 280 16.98 -3.25 -14.68
C VAL A 280 16.55 -3.82 -16.02
N GLU A 281 15.39 -3.41 -16.53
CA GLU A 281 14.85 -3.86 -17.82
C GLU A 281 14.21 -2.69 -18.59
N PRO A 282 14.99 -1.69 -19.06
CA PRO A 282 14.45 -0.46 -19.65
C PRO A 282 13.57 -0.68 -20.88
N GLU A 283 13.90 -1.63 -21.74
CA GLU A 283 13.10 -1.94 -22.94
C GLU A 283 11.78 -2.64 -22.57
N THR A 284 11.82 -3.55 -21.61
CA THR A 284 10.61 -4.20 -21.06
C THR A 284 9.72 -3.17 -20.38
N ALA A 285 10.32 -2.27 -19.58
CA ALA A 285 9.63 -1.18 -18.91
C ALA A 285 8.88 -0.28 -19.90
N ARG A 286 9.56 0.15 -20.96
CA ARG A 286 8.94 0.94 -22.03
C ARG A 286 7.78 0.20 -22.68
N LYS A 287 8.00 -1.05 -23.06
CA LYS A 287 6.97 -1.88 -23.71
C LYS A 287 5.73 -2.00 -22.83
N TRP A 288 5.89 -2.38 -21.56
CA TRP A 288 4.77 -2.52 -20.64
C TRP A 288 4.02 -1.22 -20.42
N ALA A 289 4.73 -0.10 -20.27
CA ALA A 289 4.13 1.20 -20.08
C ALA A 289 3.30 1.65 -21.30
N GLU A 290 3.87 1.55 -22.50
CA GLU A 290 3.17 1.94 -23.74
C GLU A 290 1.98 1.02 -24.04
N GLU A 291 2.09 -0.28 -23.78
CA GLU A 291 0.98 -1.24 -23.88
C GLU A 291 -0.15 -0.92 -22.89
N ALA A 292 0.20 -0.64 -21.64
CA ALA A 292 -0.76 -0.31 -20.60
C ALA A 292 -1.56 0.96 -20.94
N VAL A 293 -0.87 2.04 -21.32
CA VAL A 293 -1.51 3.30 -21.72
C VAL A 293 -2.40 3.10 -22.96
N LYS A 294 -1.92 2.39 -23.98
CA LYS A 294 -2.71 2.08 -25.18
C LYS A 294 -3.96 1.24 -24.87
N SER A 295 -3.87 0.34 -23.88
CA SER A 295 -4.97 -0.55 -23.48
C SER A 295 -6.03 0.16 -22.63
N GLY A 296 -5.70 1.30 -22.02
CA GLY A 296 -6.56 2.13 -21.17
C GLY A 296 -6.17 2.01 -19.69
N VAL A 297 -5.61 3.07 -19.14
CA VAL A 297 -5.28 3.25 -17.71
C VAL A 297 -6.37 4.09 -17.03
N ILE A 298 -6.29 4.30 -15.72
CA ILE A 298 -7.17 5.24 -15.01
C ILE A 298 -6.93 6.66 -15.58
N GLU A 299 -7.97 7.28 -16.13
CA GLU A 299 -7.91 8.59 -16.79
C GLU A 299 -8.77 9.66 -16.10
N ASN A 300 -9.48 9.28 -15.06
CA ASN A 300 -10.26 10.21 -14.24
C ASN A 300 -10.46 9.66 -12.82
N VAL A 301 -10.89 10.53 -11.91
CA VAL A 301 -11.09 10.19 -10.48
C VAL A 301 -12.23 9.18 -10.26
N ASN A 302 -13.13 9.01 -11.19
CA ASN A 302 -14.25 8.07 -11.05
C ASN A 302 -13.86 6.62 -11.31
N ASP A 303 -12.78 6.40 -12.06
CA ASP A 303 -12.27 5.06 -12.40
C ASP A 303 -11.31 4.50 -11.33
N GLN A 304 -11.08 5.25 -10.25
CA GLN A 304 -10.21 4.80 -9.16
C GLN A 304 -10.86 3.68 -8.36
N HIS A 305 -10.04 2.70 -7.99
CA HIS A 305 -10.44 1.62 -7.11
C HIS A 305 -9.77 1.72 -5.74
N GLY A 306 -10.53 1.40 -4.70
CA GLY A 306 -10.08 1.39 -3.32
C GLY A 306 -11.17 0.89 -2.38
N VAL A 307 -10.87 0.91 -1.08
CA VAL A 307 -11.85 0.65 -0.04
C VAL A 307 -12.43 1.99 0.40
N PHE A 308 -13.66 2.27 0.00
CA PHE A 308 -14.39 3.48 0.37
C PHE A 308 -15.05 3.30 1.73
N VAL A 309 -14.24 3.42 2.77
CA VAL A 309 -14.59 3.06 4.15
C VAL A 309 -15.87 3.72 4.65
N LYS A 310 -16.10 4.99 4.34
CA LYS A 310 -17.32 5.72 4.72
C LYS A 310 -18.57 5.08 4.12
N LYS A 311 -18.52 4.70 2.85
CA LYS A 311 -19.64 4.07 2.14
C LYS A 311 -19.94 2.66 2.63
N MET A 312 -18.90 1.97 3.11
CA MET A 312 -19.03 0.67 3.75
C MET A 312 -19.40 0.76 5.24
N GLY A 313 -19.77 1.94 5.75
CA GLY A 313 -20.18 2.14 7.13
C GLY A 313 -19.04 2.20 8.14
N GLY A 314 -17.80 2.36 7.66
CA GLY A 314 -16.59 2.45 8.49
C GLY A 314 -15.95 3.83 8.51
N LYS A 315 -14.73 3.89 9.03
CA LYS A 315 -13.86 5.06 9.04
C LYS A 315 -12.45 4.62 8.65
N HIS A 316 -11.68 5.51 8.05
CA HIS A 316 -10.27 5.23 7.76
C HIS A 316 -9.50 5.05 9.08
N ALA A 317 -8.85 3.91 9.22
CA ALA A 317 -8.20 3.48 10.46
C ALA A 317 -7.14 4.48 10.96
N LEU A 318 -6.41 5.11 10.05
CA LEU A 318 -5.35 6.06 10.41
C LEU A 318 -5.87 7.25 11.22
N ALA A 319 -7.14 7.66 11.01
CA ALA A 319 -7.75 8.71 11.82
C ALA A 319 -7.86 8.31 13.31
N GLU A 320 -8.24 7.06 13.58
CA GLU A 320 -8.30 6.51 14.93
C GLU A 320 -6.92 6.37 15.56
N ILE A 321 -5.97 5.81 14.80
CA ILE A 321 -4.59 5.57 15.27
C ILE A 321 -3.89 6.88 15.64
N MET A 322 -4.05 7.92 14.82
CA MET A 322 -3.36 9.19 15.03
C MET A 322 -4.03 10.08 16.09
N VAL A 323 -5.38 10.15 16.11
CA VAL A 323 -6.08 11.15 16.91
C VAL A 323 -6.57 10.58 18.24
N ASN A 324 -7.11 9.36 18.24
CA ASN A 324 -7.70 8.77 19.45
C ASN A 324 -6.70 7.88 20.21
N TRP A 325 -5.84 7.14 19.47
CA TRP A 325 -4.83 6.29 20.10
C TRP A 325 -3.52 7.04 20.41
N ASP A 326 -3.27 8.18 19.79
CA ASP A 326 -2.02 8.94 19.91
C ASP A 326 -0.76 8.14 19.48
N ASP A 327 -0.90 7.20 18.54
CA ASP A 327 0.15 6.24 18.21
C ASP A 327 1.02 6.64 17.02
N THR A 328 0.67 7.72 16.32
CA THR A 328 1.49 8.23 15.22
C THR A 328 1.33 9.75 15.07
N ARG A 329 2.33 10.39 14.49
CA ARG A 329 2.40 11.84 14.26
C ARG A 329 3.04 12.15 12.92
N LEU A 330 2.87 13.38 12.45
CA LEU A 330 3.58 13.92 11.30
C LEU A 330 5.09 13.76 11.46
N SER A 331 5.80 13.35 10.41
CA SER A 331 7.25 13.39 10.42
C SER A 331 7.81 14.79 10.12
N ALA A 332 9.00 15.09 10.60
CA ALA A 332 9.71 16.33 10.29
C ALA A 332 10.06 16.48 8.80
N SER A 333 10.30 15.36 8.12
CA SER A 333 10.55 15.36 6.67
C SER A 333 9.32 15.80 5.88
N MET A 334 8.15 15.25 6.22
CA MET A 334 6.89 15.65 5.56
C MET A 334 6.50 17.08 5.92
N GLU A 335 6.66 17.51 7.20
CA GLU A 335 6.52 18.91 7.61
C GLU A 335 7.37 19.83 6.73
N SER A 336 8.67 19.57 6.66
CA SER A 336 9.62 20.41 5.93
C SER A 336 9.28 20.48 4.44
N LEU A 337 8.89 19.36 3.83
CA LEU A 337 8.50 19.30 2.43
C LEU A 337 7.25 20.15 2.14
N LEU A 338 6.19 19.94 2.92
CA LEU A 338 4.92 20.68 2.76
C LEU A 338 5.09 22.18 3.00
N MET A 339 5.85 22.56 4.03
CA MET A 339 6.10 23.97 4.36
C MET A 339 7.00 24.66 3.32
N SER A 340 8.03 23.97 2.82
CA SER A 340 8.89 24.56 1.78
C SER A 340 8.17 24.76 0.45
N LEU A 341 7.23 23.89 0.12
CA LEU A 341 6.46 24.00 -1.10
C LEU A 341 5.21 24.89 -0.95
N ASP A 342 4.88 25.37 0.26
CA ASP A 342 3.60 26.03 0.59
C ASP A 342 2.41 25.19 0.09
N HIS A 343 2.45 23.87 0.38
CA HIS A 343 1.48 22.94 -0.19
C HIS A 343 0.06 23.23 0.31
N PRO A 344 -0.95 23.29 -0.58
CA PRO A 344 -2.31 23.69 -0.21
C PRO A 344 -2.95 22.91 0.93
N THR A 345 -2.59 21.62 1.09
CA THR A 345 -3.14 20.76 2.15
C THR A 345 -2.62 21.05 3.54
N THR A 346 -1.56 21.85 3.67
CA THR A 346 -0.85 22.06 4.94
C THR A 346 -1.78 22.51 6.06
N HIS A 347 -2.73 23.38 5.76
CA HIS A 347 -3.58 24.02 6.77
C HIS A 347 -4.98 23.42 6.93
N TYR A 348 -5.38 22.47 6.10
CA TYR A 348 -6.67 21.83 6.28
C TYR A 348 -6.57 20.33 6.61
N LEU A 349 -5.53 19.65 6.14
CA LEU A 349 -5.30 18.24 6.44
C LEU A 349 -4.57 18.07 7.78
N TRP A 350 -3.62 18.96 8.09
CA TRP A 350 -2.78 18.87 9.29
C TRP A 350 -3.19 19.90 10.33
N LYS A 351 -3.29 19.46 11.58
CA LYS A 351 -3.46 20.36 12.73
C LYS A 351 -2.11 20.80 13.26
N LYS A 352 -2.09 21.95 13.89
CA LYS A 352 -0.95 22.39 14.67
C LYS A 352 -0.78 21.52 15.92
N ASN A 353 0.27 21.77 16.71
CA ASN A 353 0.49 21.06 17.96
C ASN A 353 -0.70 21.19 18.93
N SER A 354 -0.97 20.11 19.65
CA SER A 354 -2.05 20.07 20.66
C SER A 354 -1.49 20.17 22.08
N GLY A 355 -1.65 21.33 22.67
CA GLY A 355 -1.08 21.67 23.98
C GLY A 355 0.35 22.24 23.91
N GLU A 356 0.77 22.88 24.99
CA GLU A 356 2.11 23.45 25.13
C GLU A 356 3.18 22.36 25.14
N ILE A 357 4.28 22.57 24.42
CA ILE A 357 5.46 21.70 24.42
C ILE A 357 6.58 22.44 25.13
N THR A 358 7.10 21.87 26.22
CA THR A 358 8.18 22.46 27.02
C THR A 358 9.42 21.58 26.95
N ASN A 359 10.54 22.11 26.46
CA ASN A 359 11.80 21.39 26.37
C ASN A 359 12.59 21.38 27.70
N SER A 360 13.72 20.70 27.72
CA SER A 360 14.57 20.60 28.92
C SER A 360 15.14 21.95 29.37
N LYS A 361 15.24 22.95 28.49
CA LYS A 361 15.69 24.31 28.77
C LYS A 361 14.57 25.21 29.28
N LYS A 362 13.34 24.68 29.47
CA LYS A 362 12.14 25.43 29.86
C LYS A 362 11.63 26.42 28.80
N GLU A 363 12.04 26.25 27.55
CA GLU A 363 11.47 26.98 26.43
C GLU A 363 10.12 26.36 26.08
N VAL A 364 9.11 27.20 25.87
CA VAL A 364 7.72 26.79 25.64
C VAL A 364 7.32 27.06 24.19
N THR A 365 6.84 26.03 23.51
CA THR A 365 6.08 26.16 22.26
C THR A 365 4.60 26.19 22.64
N PRO A 366 3.89 27.31 22.41
CA PRO A 366 2.48 27.44 22.82
C PRO A 366 1.56 26.44 22.14
N ASP A 367 0.41 26.16 22.76
CA ASP A 367 -0.65 25.37 22.15
C ASP A 367 -1.13 26.00 20.83
N ASP A 368 -1.50 25.16 19.88
CA ASP A 368 -2.03 25.55 18.53
C ASP A 368 -1.20 26.62 17.80
N SER A 369 0.11 26.66 18.05
CA SER A 369 0.97 27.70 17.50
C SER A 369 1.52 27.36 16.13
N ARG A 370 1.90 26.10 15.86
CA ARG A 370 2.52 25.70 14.59
C ARG A 370 2.32 24.23 14.26
N ILE A 371 2.45 23.91 12.96
CA ILE A 371 2.64 22.54 12.49
C ILE A 371 4.05 22.11 12.87
N VAL A 372 4.18 20.91 13.45
CA VAL A 372 5.46 20.34 13.84
C VAL A 372 5.47 18.83 13.74
N GLY A 373 6.46 18.28 13.06
CA GLY A 373 6.69 16.85 12.90
C GLY A 373 7.85 16.34 13.75
N ILE A 374 7.83 15.05 14.06
CA ILE A 374 8.89 14.37 14.77
C ILE A 374 9.96 13.92 13.77
N ARG A 375 11.24 14.10 14.11
CA ARG A 375 12.35 13.56 13.30
C ARG A 375 12.39 12.05 13.42
N VAL A 376 12.36 11.37 12.28
CA VAL A 376 12.36 9.90 12.24
C VAL A 376 13.63 9.36 12.92
N GLY A 377 13.48 8.38 13.79
CA GLY A 377 14.56 7.83 14.61
C GLY A 377 14.89 8.58 15.91
N THR A 378 14.09 9.59 16.29
CA THR A 378 14.23 10.31 17.57
C THR A 378 14.01 9.39 18.77
N PHE A 379 14.75 9.61 19.85
CA PHE A 379 14.44 8.99 21.15
C PHE A 379 13.20 9.64 21.76
N VAL A 380 12.11 8.89 21.86
CA VAL A 380 10.80 9.38 22.29
C VAL A 380 10.43 9.02 23.74
N GLY A 381 11.27 8.23 24.41
CA GLY A 381 11.06 7.87 25.82
C GLY A 381 10.04 6.74 26.07
N ASP A 382 9.72 6.50 27.31
CA ASP A 382 8.98 5.33 27.81
C ASP A 382 7.45 5.47 27.73
N GLY A 383 6.88 5.36 26.55
CA GLY A 383 5.43 5.17 26.38
C GLY A 383 4.55 6.41 26.61
N LYS A 384 3.27 6.25 26.28
CA LYS A 384 2.24 7.31 26.26
C LYS A 384 2.03 8.02 27.59
N LYS A 385 2.23 7.33 28.71
CA LYS A 385 1.93 7.83 30.06
C LYS A 385 3.09 8.56 30.72
N ASN A 386 4.24 8.62 30.05
CA ASN A 386 5.37 9.36 30.58
C ASN A 386 5.09 10.86 30.47
N SER A 387 4.89 11.53 31.61
CA SER A 387 4.63 12.98 31.65
C SER A 387 5.77 13.83 31.06
N GLY A 388 6.98 13.28 30.95
CA GLY A 388 8.13 13.90 30.31
C GLY A 388 8.12 13.78 28.79
N ASN A 389 7.36 12.84 28.23
CA ASN A 389 7.25 12.66 26.78
C ASN A 389 6.16 13.56 26.20
N GLN A 390 6.56 14.61 25.50
CA GLN A 390 5.66 15.58 24.90
C GLN A 390 5.44 15.37 23.39
N TYR A 391 6.05 14.35 22.78
CA TYR A 391 5.93 14.06 21.35
C TYR A 391 4.49 13.73 20.94
N GLY A 392 3.64 13.22 21.84
CA GLY A 392 2.21 13.05 21.61
C GLY A 392 1.44 14.34 21.31
N ARG A 393 2.03 15.51 21.59
CA ARG A 393 1.47 16.84 21.29
C ARG A 393 1.83 17.37 19.92
N TYR A 394 2.70 16.69 19.18
CA TYR A 394 3.08 17.06 17.83
C TYR A 394 1.90 16.91 16.85
N SER A 395 2.03 17.43 15.66
CA SER A 395 0.94 17.57 14.70
C SER A 395 0.29 16.25 14.30
N SER A 396 -1.02 16.25 14.28
CA SER A 396 -1.89 15.16 13.83
C SER A 396 -2.76 15.62 12.66
N PHE A 397 -3.60 14.71 12.13
CA PHE A 397 -4.57 15.07 11.11
C PHE A 397 -5.77 15.84 11.66
N ALA A 398 -6.45 16.52 10.76
CA ALA A 398 -7.85 16.85 10.94
C ALA A 398 -8.69 15.56 10.89
N TYR A 399 -9.16 15.09 12.03
CA TYR A 399 -9.90 13.81 12.17
C TYR A 399 -11.07 13.72 11.21
N ASP A 400 -11.86 14.79 11.11
CA ASP A 400 -13.07 14.83 10.29
C ASP A 400 -12.78 14.72 8.78
N VAL A 401 -11.59 15.10 8.37
CA VAL A 401 -11.09 14.92 6.99
C VAL A 401 -10.65 13.47 6.81
N MET A 402 -9.71 13.01 7.62
CA MET A 402 -9.07 11.70 7.42
C MET A 402 -10.03 10.53 7.63
N LYS A 403 -10.98 10.60 8.57
CA LYS A 403 -11.93 9.49 8.83
C LYS A 403 -12.73 9.05 7.61
N ASN A 404 -12.91 9.93 6.65
CA ASN A 404 -13.69 9.67 5.44
C ASN A 404 -12.82 9.32 4.21
N ALA A 405 -11.49 9.43 4.33
CA ALA A 405 -10.58 9.21 3.21
C ALA A 405 -10.69 7.75 2.71
N PRO A 406 -10.82 7.52 1.40
CA PRO A 406 -10.73 6.18 0.83
C PRO A 406 -9.31 5.61 0.95
N ALA A 407 -9.21 4.29 1.03
CA ALA A 407 -7.94 3.57 0.96
C ALA A 407 -7.75 3.01 -0.46
N TYR A 408 -7.06 3.76 -1.31
CA TYR A 408 -6.89 3.44 -2.73
C TYR A 408 -5.89 2.30 -3.00
N TYR A 409 -6.07 1.61 -4.14
CA TYR A 409 -5.06 0.70 -4.71
C TYR A 409 -4.13 1.43 -5.67
N VAL A 410 -4.70 2.20 -6.58
CA VAL A 410 -4.00 3.11 -7.49
C VAL A 410 -4.83 4.39 -7.62
N LYS A 411 -4.19 5.55 -7.50
CA LYS A 411 -4.83 6.86 -7.62
C LYS A 411 -4.70 7.40 -9.03
N TYR A 412 -5.68 8.18 -9.48
CA TYR A 412 -5.60 8.87 -10.77
C TYR A 412 -4.38 9.82 -10.83
N ALA A 413 -4.16 10.59 -9.78
CA ALA A 413 -2.99 11.46 -9.69
C ALA A 413 -1.66 10.68 -9.85
N GLU A 414 -1.56 9.50 -9.26
CA GLU A 414 -0.41 8.62 -9.45
C GLU A 414 -0.22 8.25 -10.91
N VAL A 415 -1.28 7.82 -11.60
CA VAL A 415 -1.23 7.46 -13.04
C VAL A 415 -0.76 8.65 -13.88
N CYS A 416 -1.20 9.87 -13.55
CA CYS A 416 -0.70 11.07 -14.20
C CYS A 416 0.83 11.22 -14.01
N PHE A 417 1.35 11.03 -12.81
CA PHE A 417 2.80 11.13 -12.57
C PHE A 417 3.60 9.99 -13.20
N LEU A 418 3.06 8.77 -13.26
CA LEU A 418 3.67 7.66 -14.00
C LEU A 418 3.75 7.99 -15.51
N ARG A 419 2.69 8.55 -16.09
CA ARG A 419 2.68 9.02 -17.50
C ARG A 419 3.65 10.19 -17.71
N ALA A 420 3.75 11.13 -16.73
CA ALA A 420 4.72 12.23 -16.79
C ALA A 420 6.16 11.70 -16.84
N GLU A 421 6.51 10.73 -16.00
CA GLU A 421 7.83 10.09 -16.02
C GLU A 421 8.08 9.35 -17.34
N GLY A 422 7.12 8.56 -17.82
CA GLY A 422 7.24 7.86 -19.10
C GLY A 422 7.47 8.83 -20.28
N ALA A 423 6.70 9.94 -20.33
CA ALA A 423 6.88 10.97 -21.33
C ALA A 423 8.25 11.69 -21.22
N LEU A 424 8.74 11.93 -19.99
CA LEU A 424 10.08 12.47 -19.73
C LEU A 424 11.20 11.51 -20.23
N ARG A 425 10.94 10.20 -20.20
CA ARG A 425 11.83 9.17 -20.76
C ARG A 425 11.71 9.01 -22.29
N GLY A 426 10.79 9.77 -22.92
CA GLY A 426 10.56 9.73 -24.39
C GLY A 426 9.66 8.59 -24.82
N TRP A 427 8.84 8.04 -23.92
CA TRP A 427 7.89 6.98 -24.25
C TRP A 427 6.54 7.57 -24.70
N ASN A 428 5.77 6.80 -25.45
CA ASN A 428 4.45 7.22 -25.91
C ASN A 428 3.40 7.05 -24.78
N MET A 429 3.19 8.12 -24.02
CA MET A 429 2.24 8.16 -22.91
C MET A 429 0.92 8.86 -23.25
N GLY A 430 0.71 9.26 -24.51
CA GLY A 430 -0.51 9.94 -24.98
C GLY A 430 -0.57 11.44 -24.66
N GLY A 431 0.54 12.05 -24.22
CA GLY A 431 0.67 13.47 -23.91
C GLY A 431 2.07 13.85 -23.47
N THR A 432 2.29 15.10 -23.06
CA THR A 432 3.59 15.59 -22.61
C THR A 432 3.80 15.37 -21.11
N ALA A 433 5.07 15.37 -20.69
CA ALA A 433 5.42 15.28 -19.28
C ALA A 433 4.80 16.41 -18.46
N GLU A 434 4.83 17.66 -18.97
CA GLU A 434 4.22 18.81 -18.31
C GLU A 434 2.71 18.67 -18.15
N GLN A 435 2.01 18.22 -19.20
CA GLN A 435 0.55 18.02 -19.14
C GLN A 435 0.19 17.07 -18.01
N PHE A 436 0.82 15.90 -17.97
CA PHE A 436 0.53 14.89 -16.95
C PHE A 436 1.00 15.32 -15.55
N TYR A 437 2.13 16.00 -15.43
CA TYR A 437 2.61 16.54 -14.17
C TYR A 437 1.60 17.52 -13.56
N ASN A 438 1.16 18.51 -14.35
CA ASN A 438 0.18 19.50 -13.91
C ASN A 438 -1.18 18.86 -13.59
N GLU A 439 -1.61 17.90 -14.40
CA GLU A 439 -2.85 17.14 -14.18
C GLU A 439 -2.81 16.34 -12.89
N GLY A 440 -1.69 15.65 -12.62
CA GLY A 440 -1.48 14.92 -11.37
C GLY A 440 -1.57 15.82 -10.14
N ILE A 441 -0.98 17.01 -10.18
CA ILE A 441 -1.07 18.00 -9.08
C ILE A 441 -2.52 18.47 -8.91
N ARG A 442 -3.24 18.82 -9.99
CA ARG A 442 -4.63 19.28 -9.90
C ARG A 442 -5.57 18.26 -9.28
N ASN A 443 -5.31 16.98 -9.49
CA ASN A 443 -6.18 15.90 -9.05
C ASN A 443 -5.73 15.20 -7.76
N ALA A 444 -4.60 15.60 -7.18
CA ALA A 444 -3.98 14.89 -6.06
C ALA A 444 -4.89 14.70 -4.82
N TYR A 445 -5.83 15.61 -4.59
CA TYR A 445 -6.71 15.61 -3.41
C TYR A 445 -8.18 15.88 -3.75
N VAL A 446 -8.59 15.58 -4.96
CA VAL A 446 -9.98 15.76 -5.42
C VAL A 446 -10.73 14.43 -5.57
N GLU A 447 -10.14 13.34 -5.08
CA GLU A 447 -10.70 11.98 -5.25
C GLU A 447 -11.92 11.70 -4.39
N ASP A 448 -12.03 12.36 -3.22
CA ASP A 448 -13.18 12.22 -2.35
C ASP A 448 -14.02 13.51 -2.37
N PRO A 449 -15.29 13.44 -2.81
CA PRO A 449 -16.19 14.58 -2.78
C PRO A 449 -16.33 15.24 -1.40
N SER A 450 -16.20 14.47 -0.32
CA SER A 450 -16.22 15.02 1.05
C SER A 450 -14.96 15.83 1.39
N LEU A 451 -13.83 15.52 0.80
CA LEU A 451 -12.59 16.30 0.90
C LEU A 451 -12.65 17.53 0.00
N ILE A 452 -13.24 17.40 -1.19
CA ILE A 452 -13.37 18.50 -2.17
C ILE A 452 -14.29 19.60 -1.66
N SER A 453 -15.43 19.25 -1.08
CA SER A 453 -16.45 20.21 -0.65
C SER A 453 -15.99 21.12 0.48
N SER A 454 -15.03 20.66 1.29
CA SER A 454 -14.44 21.40 2.42
C SER A 454 -13.01 21.88 2.18
N SER A 455 -12.39 21.45 1.07
CA SER A 455 -10.97 21.68 0.79
C SER A 455 -10.74 22.98 0.02
N PRO A 456 -9.84 23.85 0.47
CA PRO A 456 -9.35 24.96 -0.32
C PRO A 456 -8.46 24.55 -1.49
N TYR A 457 -8.16 23.26 -1.66
CA TYR A 457 -7.21 22.76 -2.65
C TYR A 457 -7.52 23.25 -4.07
N LYS A 458 -8.77 23.12 -4.51
CA LYS A 458 -9.20 23.54 -5.85
C LYS A 458 -8.96 25.03 -6.15
N THR A 459 -9.04 25.86 -5.12
CA THR A 459 -8.83 27.33 -5.28
C THR A 459 -7.36 27.70 -5.20
N LEU A 460 -6.54 26.92 -4.51
CA LEU A 460 -5.13 27.23 -4.26
C LEU A 460 -4.17 26.53 -5.24
N VAL A 461 -4.61 25.46 -5.87
CA VAL A 461 -3.74 24.62 -6.70
C VAL A 461 -3.15 25.35 -7.90
N GLU A 462 -3.90 26.27 -8.52
CA GLU A 462 -3.41 27.04 -9.68
C GLU A 462 -2.30 28.03 -9.31
N ASP A 463 -2.32 28.59 -8.09
CA ASP A 463 -1.22 29.41 -7.59
C ASP A 463 -0.04 28.54 -7.13
N TYR A 464 -0.31 27.38 -6.54
CA TYR A 464 0.69 26.38 -6.21
C TYR A 464 1.52 25.95 -7.43
N LEU A 465 0.86 25.69 -8.57
CA LEU A 465 1.51 25.34 -9.83
C LEU A 465 2.47 26.43 -10.38
N LYS A 466 2.32 27.68 -9.96
CA LYS A 466 3.20 28.80 -10.38
C LYS A 466 4.45 28.96 -9.52
N LYS A 467 4.58 28.19 -8.44
CA LYS A 467 5.70 28.32 -7.48
C LYS A 467 7.02 27.91 -8.10
N GLU A 468 7.89 28.89 -8.39
CA GLU A 468 9.18 28.68 -9.08
C GLU A 468 10.27 28.14 -8.16
N GLN A 469 10.30 28.61 -6.91
CA GLN A 469 11.32 28.26 -5.92
C GLN A 469 10.68 27.83 -4.61
N PRO A 470 11.31 26.93 -3.84
CA PRO A 470 10.83 26.62 -2.51
C PRO A 470 10.96 27.82 -1.57
N THR A 471 10.04 27.95 -0.64
CA THR A 471 10.15 28.87 0.48
C THR A 471 11.24 28.39 1.43
N ALA A 472 12.10 29.28 1.88
CA ALA A 472 13.11 28.96 2.88
C ALA A 472 12.42 28.49 4.17
N TYR A 473 12.66 27.27 4.56
CA TYR A 473 12.09 26.68 5.75
C TYR A 473 13.17 26.04 6.62
N VAL A 474 13.03 26.20 7.93
CA VAL A 474 13.91 25.58 8.94
C VAL A 474 13.04 24.82 9.92
N GLN A 475 13.16 23.50 9.91
CA GLN A 475 12.49 22.65 10.88
C GLN A 475 13.16 22.82 12.25
N LYS A 476 12.38 23.25 13.21
CA LYS A 476 12.79 23.45 14.61
C LYS A 476 12.04 22.49 15.50
N ASP A 477 12.77 21.58 16.15
CA ASP A 477 12.17 20.64 17.09
C ASP A 477 11.82 21.36 18.41
N PRO A 478 10.54 21.40 18.83
CA PRO A 478 10.16 22.00 20.11
C PRO A 478 10.86 21.37 21.32
N MET A 479 11.23 20.09 21.24
CA MET A 479 11.96 19.40 22.30
C MET A 479 13.46 19.77 22.36
N GLY A 480 13.92 20.54 21.39
CA GLY A 480 15.32 21.03 21.32
C GLY A 480 16.15 20.23 20.30
N GLY A 481 17.40 20.60 20.21
CA GLY A 481 18.33 20.06 19.22
C GLY A 481 18.71 21.10 18.18
N GLU A 482 19.42 20.67 17.14
CA GLU A 482 19.85 21.53 16.05
C GLU A 482 18.67 21.90 15.13
N ASP A 483 18.71 23.10 14.60
CA ASP A 483 17.81 23.55 13.54
C ASP A 483 18.15 22.84 12.21
N TRP A 484 17.14 22.31 11.51
CA TRP A 484 17.32 21.58 10.25
C TRP A 484 16.76 22.39 9.06
N PRO A 485 17.62 23.06 8.29
CA PRO A 485 17.20 23.69 7.04
C PRO A 485 16.58 22.68 6.08
N SER A 486 15.53 23.08 5.38
CA SER A 486 14.91 22.22 4.38
C SER A 486 15.91 21.75 3.32
N VAL A 487 15.83 20.48 2.98
CA VAL A 487 16.62 19.85 1.91
C VAL A 487 15.94 20.00 0.54
N THR A 488 14.69 20.46 0.48
CA THR A 488 13.97 20.73 -0.77
C THR A 488 14.59 21.91 -1.50
N LYS A 489 15.01 21.69 -2.74
CA LYS A 489 15.68 22.73 -3.57
C LYS A 489 14.89 23.08 -4.85
N ILE A 490 13.85 22.33 -5.13
CA ILE A 490 13.01 22.50 -6.32
C ILE A 490 11.72 23.27 -5.98
N GLY A 491 11.24 24.06 -6.93
CA GLY A 491 9.88 24.59 -6.91
C GLY A 491 8.88 23.61 -7.54
N VAL A 492 7.65 24.06 -7.69
CA VAL A 492 6.55 23.27 -8.27
C VAL A 492 6.40 23.51 -9.77
N LYS A 493 6.55 24.76 -10.21
CA LYS A 493 6.36 25.16 -11.60
C LYS A 493 7.20 24.30 -12.55
N TRP A 494 6.56 23.73 -13.56
CA TRP A 494 7.27 23.04 -14.63
C TRP A 494 8.12 24.01 -15.44
N ASN A 495 9.33 23.60 -15.81
CA ASN A 495 10.21 24.38 -16.66
C ASN A 495 10.91 23.45 -17.66
N GLU A 496 10.66 23.66 -18.95
CA GLU A 496 11.25 22.84 -20.01
C GLU A 496 12.78 22.94 -20.07
N SER A 497 13.37 24.02 -19.58
CA SER A 497 14.83 24.17 -19.50
C SER A 497 15.50 23.39 -18.37
N ASP A 498 14.72 22.85 -17.40
CA ASP A 498 15.26 22.02 -16.34
C ASP A 498 15.89 20.74 -16.89
N SER A 499 16.93 20.26 -16.24
CA SER A 499 17.51 18.95 -16.57
C SER A 499 16.49 17.83 -16.37
N ARG A 500 16.68 16.69 -17.04
CA ARG A 500 15.81 15.51 -16.86
C ARG A 500 15.75 15.07 -15.40
N GLU A 501 16.86 15.17 -14.68
CA GLU A 501 16.93 14.79 -13.27
C GLU A 501 16.09 15.74 -12.38
N VAL A 502 16.15 17.05 -12.59
CA VAL A 502 15.32 18.05 -11.89
C VAL A 502 13.83 17.83 -12.20
N LYS A 503 13.50 17.57 -13.46
CA LYS A 503 12.11 17.24 -13.86
C LYS A 503 11.61 15.96 -13.16
N LEU A 504 12.47 14.92 -13.08
CA LEU A 504 12.13 13.70 -12.35
C LEU A 504 11.94 13.98 -10.85
N GLU A 505 12.82 14.75 -10.23
CA GLU A 505 12.68 15.15 -8.83
C GLU A 505 11.33 15.85 -8.57
N LYS A 506 10.92 16.77 -9.47
CA LYS A 506 9.60 17.42 -9.39
C LYS A 506 8.46 16.40 -9.50
N ILE A 507 8.50 15.52 -10.49
CA ILE A 507 7.46 14.48 -10.70
C ILE A 507 7.33 13.60 -9.46
N ILE A 508 8.43 13.04 -8.97
CA ILE A 508 8.41 12.09 -7.85
C ILE A 508 8.04 12.80 -6.54
N THR A 509 8.49 14.03 -6.34
CA THR A 509 8.11 14.82 -5.16
C THR A 509 6.60 15.07 -5.11
N GLN A 510 5.98 15.45 -6.23
CA GLN A 510 4.54 15.64 -6.27
C GLN A 510 3.77 14.32 -6.20
N LYS A 511 4.27 13.25 -6.85
CA LYS A 511 3.74 11.89 -6.70
C LYS A 511 3.75 11.45 -5.24
N TYR A 512 4.87 11.62 -4.53
CA TYR A 512 5.02 11.28 -3.12
C TYR A 512 3.97 11.99 -2.25
N ILE A 513 3.77 13.29 -2.42
CA ILE A 513 2.75 14.05 -1.67
C ILE A 513 1.34 13.55 -2.01
N ALA A 514 1.05 13.33 -3.30
CA ALA A 514 -0.25 12.89 -3.78
C ALA A 514 -0.61 11.45 -3.34
N LEU A 515 0.38 10.58 -3.18
CA LEU A 515 0.18 9.19 -2.75
C LEU A 515 -0.32 9.08 -1.30
N PHE A 516 -0.03 10.06 -0.44
CA PHE A 516 -0.43 9.98 0.95
C PHE A 516 -1.92 9.60 1.12
N PRO A 517 -2.28 8.57 1.93
CA PRO A 517 -1.44 7.77 2.80
C PRO A 517 -0.96 6.42 2.19
N LEU A 518 -0.90 6.24 0.87
CA LEU A 518 -0.41 5.02 0.22
C LEU A 518 1.13 4.91 0.33
N SER A 519 1.59 4.59 1.52
CA SER A 519 3.01 4.63 1.90
C SER A 519 3.88 3.55 1.27
N THR A 520 3.32 2.40 0.94
CA THR A 520 4.06 1.30 0.29
C THR A 520 4.64 1.74 -1.05
N GLU A 521 3.84 2.41 -1.88
CA GLU A 521 4.28 2.95 -3.16
C GLU A 521 5.23 4.14 -2.98
N ALA A 522 4.94 5.04 -2.04
CA ALA A 522 5.81 6.18 -1.77
C ALA A 522 7.22 5.74 -1.30
N TRP A 523 7.29 4.70 -0.47
CA TRP A 523 8.56 4.10 -0.05
C TRP A 523 9.28 3.40 -1.21
N THR A 524 8.56 2.77 -2.12
CA THR A 524 9.13 2.17 -3.34
C THR A 524 9.76 3.24 -4.22
N GLU A 525 9.07 4.36 -4.46
CA GLU A 525 9.59 5.48 -5.24
C GLU A 525 10.85 6.12 -4.60
N LEU A 526 10.83 6.29 -3.28
CA LEU A 526 11.99 6.81 -2.54
C LEU A 526 13.22 5.91 -2.74
N ARG A 527 13.06 4.58 -2.67
CA ARG A 527 14.14 3.62 -2.87
C ARG A 527 14.63 3.61 -4.32
N ARG A 528 13.70 3.62 -5.28
CA ARG A 528 13.97 3.54 -6.71
C ARG A 528 14.72 4.77 -7.24
N THR A 529 14.28 5.96 -6.83
CA THR A 529 14.73 7.24 -7.43
C THR A 529 15.63 8.08 -6.52
N GLY A 530 15.56 7.89 -5.21
CA GLY A 530 16.16 8.77 -4.21
C GLY A 530 15.38 10.08 -4.00
N TYR A 531 14.13 10.16 -4.44
CA TYR A 531 13.24 11.32 -4.29
C TYR A 531 11.93 10.97 -3.57
N PRO A 532 11.31 11.95 -2.87
CA PRO A 532 11.84 13.29 -2.61
C PRO A 532 13.09 13.28 -1.72
N LYS A 533 13.81 14.40 -1.66
CA LYS A 533 14.87 14.56 -0.67
C LYS A 533 14.25 14.75 0.70
N LEU A 534 14.61 13.87 1.64
CA LEU A 534 14.12 13.86 3.02
C LEU A 534 15.29 14.07 3.98
N PHE A 535 15.01 14.42 5.23
CA PHE A 535 16.03 14.45 6.27
C PHE A 535 16.60 13.05 6.53
N ASN A 536 17.87 12.99 6.88
CA ASN A 536 18.48 11.74 7.31
C ASN A 536 17.78 11.19 8.56
N VAL A 537 17.66 9.88 8.60
CA VAL A 537 17.08 9.17 9.75
C VAL A 537 18.07 9.19 10.91
N LEU A 538 17.62 9.61 12.07
CA LEU A 538 18.36 9.46 13.32
C LEU A 538 18.31 7.99 13.76
N ASN A 539 19.38 7.47 14.33
CA ASN A 539 19.40 6.10 14.86
C ASN A 539 18.86 5.02 13.88
N ALA A 540 19.31 5.06 12.62
CA ALA A 540 18.93 4.07 11.60
C ALA A 540 19.50 2.67 11.90
N ASP A 541 20.58 2.58 12.64
CA ASP A 541 21.31 1.37 13.04
C ASP A 541 20.65 0.58 14.18
N ASP A 542 19.53 1.07 14.73
CA ASP A 542 18.81 0.47 15.85
C ASP A 542 17.94 -0.76 15.45
N GLY A 543 18.32 -1.48 14.42
CA GLY A 543 17.62 -2.64 13.89
C GLY A 543 18.48 -3.91 13.92
N ASP A 544 18.71 -4.50 12.74
CA ASP A 544 19.55 -5.68 12.54
C ASP A 544 21.06 -5.34 12.40
N GLY A 545 21.42 -4.08 12.56
CA GLY A 545 22.80 -3.60 12.45
C GLY A 545 23.31 -3.41 11.02
N SER A 546 22.48 -3.63 10.01
CA SER A 546 22.87 -3.50 8.60
C SER A 546 22.85 -2.07 8.06
N LEU A 547 22.11 -1.15 8.74
CA LEU A 547 21.98 0.24 8.31
C LEU A 547 23.02 1.14 9.01
N GLN A 548 23.51 2.13 8.27
CA GLN A 548 24.36 3.19 8.78
C GLN A 548 23.58 4.52 8.81
N TYR A 549 24.11 5.53 9.50
CA TYR A 549 23.53 6.87 9.50
C TYR A 549 23.35 7.40 8.07
N GLY A 550 22.15 7.83 7.76
CA GLY A 550 21.77 8.30 6.41
C GLY A 550 21.23 7.22 5.49
N ASP A 551 21.33 5.95 5.87
CA ASP A 551 20.69 4.87 5.12
C ASP A 551 19.20 4.84 5.35
N ILE A 552 18.48 4.19 4.43
CA ILE A 552 17.05 3.90 4.56
C ILE A 552 16.81 2.39 4.53
N ILE A 553 15.77 1.95 5.20
CA ILE A 553 15.32 0.55 5.11
C ILE A 553 14.99 0.23 3.65
N ARG A 554 15.61 -0.82 3.10
CA ARG A 554 15.46 -1.23 1.70
C ARG A 554 14.43 -2.33 1.50
N ARG A 555 14.20 -3.14 2.52
CA ARG A 555 13.22 -4.21 2.51
C ARG A 555 12.83 -4.62 3.94
N ILE A 556 11.77 -5.36 4.04
CA ILE A 556 11.38 -6.05 5.27
C ILE A 556 11.97 -7.46 5.22
N PRO A 557 12.93 -7.82 6.08
CA PRO A 557 13.47 -9.18 6.17
C PRO A 557 12.39 -10.20 6.49
N TRP A 558 12.58 -11.45 6.07
CA TRP A 558 11.68 -12.53 6.43
C TRP A 558 11.73 -12.82 7.93
N ASN A 559 10.58 -13.00 8.53
CA ASN A 559 10.47 -13.38 9.93
C ASN A 559 9.79 -14.73 10.07
N ALA A 560 10.48 -15.78 9.64
CA ALA A 560 10.00 -17.13 9.79
C ALA A 560 10.40 -17.68 11.16
N SER A 561 9.42 -17.99 11.98
CA SER A 561 9.64 -18.62 13.30
C SER A 561 9.57 -20.16 13.24
N ASP A 562 8.87 -20.71 12.27
CA ASP A 562 8.70 -22.13 12.10
C ASP A 562 9.84 -22.77 11.28
N PRO A 563 10.18 -24.07 11.54
CA PRO A 563 11.29 -24.72 10.86
C PRO A 563 11.08 -24.92 9.34
N ILE A 564 9.83 -25.05 8.88
CA ILE A 564 9.52 -25.29 7.47
C ILE A 564 9.78 -24.03 6.65
N SER A 565 9.25 -22.89 7.11
CA SER A 565 9.48 -21.59 6.44
C SER A 565 10.95 -21.22 6.46
N LYS A 566 11.67 -21.43 7.58
CA LYS A 566 13.12 -21.26 7.63
C LYS A 566 13.83 -22.14 6.60
N GLY A 567 13.49 -23.42 6.53
CA GLY A 567 14.06 -24.35 5.56
C GLY A 567 13.80 -23.93 4.11
N ASN A 568 12.62 -23.43 3.78
CA ASN A 568 12.29 -22.91 2.44
C ASN A 568 13.11 -21.65 2.10
N ILE A 569 13.27 -20.72 3.07
CA ILE A 569 14.08 -19.50 2.90
C ILE A 569 15.55 -19.88 2.67
N GLU A 570 16.11 -20.74 3.51
CA GLU A 570 17.50 -21.22 3.39
C GLU A 570 17.75 -21.95 2.07
N ALA A 571 16.80 -22.79 1.65
CA ALA A 571 16.94 -23.60 0.44
C ALA A 571 16.84 -22.78 -0.84
N THR A 572 15.97 -21.78 -0.90
CA THR A 572 15.66 -21.07 -2.16
C THR A 572 15.53 -19.55 -2.00
N GLY A 573 15.09 -19.06 -0.84
CA GLY A 573 14.80 -17.63 -0.61
C GLY A 573 16.04 -16.74 -0.70
N ILE A 574 17.12 -17.11 -0.02
CA ILE A 574 18.39 -16.34 -0.01
C ILE A 574 18.97 -16.23 -1.43
N ASN A 575 18.95 -17.33 -2.19
CA ASN A 575 19.42 -17.32 -3.57
C ASN A 575 18.52 -16.45 -4.47
N ALA A 576 17.20 -16.52 -4.29
CA ALA A 576 16.25 -15.70 -5.02
C ALA A 576 16.39 -14.20 -4.70
N LEU A 577 16.76 -13.84 -3.47
CA LEU A 577 17.03 -12.48 -3.05
C LEU A 577 18.35 -11.94 -3.62
N GLY A 578 19.34 -12.80 -3.80
CA GLY A 578 20.67 -12.42 -4.27
C GLY A 578 21.51 -11.66 -3.25
N GLY A 579 21.20 -11.77 -1.96
CA GLY A 579 21.87 -11.10 -0.86
C GLY A 579 21.46 -11.64 0.50
N GLU A 580 21.99 -11.07 1.57
CA GLU A 580 21.65 -11.41 2.94
C GLU A 580 20.21 -10.97 3.29
N ASP A 581 19.54 -11.69 4.18
CA ASP A 581 18.21 -11.35 4.67
C ASP A 581 18.26 -10.26 5.75
N VAL A 582 18.60 -9.04 5.33
CA VAL A 582 18.75 -7.87 6.21
C VAL A 582 18.04 -6.64 5.65
N GLN A 583 17.84 -5.62 6.50
CA GLN A 583 17.13 -4.39 6.16
C GLN A 583 17.82 -3.57 5.05
N ALA A 584 19.14 -3.64 4.95
CA ALA A 584 19.94 -2.90 3.96
C ALA A 584 19.98 -3.56 2.58
N THR A 585 19.55 -4.82 2.44
CA THR A 585 19.60 -5.53 1.15
C THR A 585 18.64 -4.91 0.15
N ARG A 586 19.23 -4.48 -1.00
CA ARG A 586 18.44 -3.89 -2.10
C ARG A 586 17.68 -4.96 -2.86
N LEU A 587 16.48 -4.61 -3.28
CA LEU A 587 15.68 -5.45 -4.14
C LEU A 587 16.17 -5.36 -5.60
N TRP A 588 15.80 -6.33 -6.42
CA TRP A 588 16.22 -6.44 -7.82
C TRP A 588 16.11 -5.15 -8.62
N TRP A 589 15.03 -4.38 -8.44
CA TRP A 589 14.79 -3.11 -9.13
C TRP A 589 15.44 -1.89 -8.42
N ASP A 590 15.89 -2.02 -7.17
CA ASP A 590 16.47 -0.94 -6.35
C ASP A 590 17.97 -0.79 -6.62
N LEU A 591 18.33 -0.35 -7.81
CA LEU A 591 19.73 -0.13 -8.17
C LEU A 591 20.25 1.24 -7.70
N ASN A 592 21.49 1.25 -7.18
CA ASN A 592 22.20 2.48 -6.84
C ASN A 592 22.92 3.05 -8.09
N THR A 593 22.16 3.29 -9.13
CA THR A 593 22.63 3.86 -10.41
C THR A 593 21.88 5.15 -10.70
N PRO A 594 22.39 6.03 -11.59
CA PRO A 594 21.67 7.20 -12.06
C PRO A 594 20.25 6.86 -12.56
N ASN A 595 19.34 7.83 -12.52
CA ASN A 595 17.97 7.64 -12.97
C ASN A 595 17.83 7.67 -14.51
N PHE A 596 18.84 8.21 -15.22
CA PHE A 596 18.91 8.31 -16.67
C PHE A 596 20.27 7.87 -17.21
#